data_e0b003e68a73d54c134951778059a1d6
#
_entry.id   e0b003e68a73d54c134951778059a1d6
#
_cell.length_a   1.000
_cell.length_b   1.000
_cell.length_c   1.000
_cell.angle_alpha   90.00
_cell.angle_beta   90.00
_cell.angle_gamma   90.00
#
_symmetry.space_group_name_H-M   'P 1'
#
loop_
_entity.id
_entity.type
_entity.pdbx_description
1 polymer ?
#
loop_
_entity_poly.entity_id
_entity_poly.type
_entity_poly.pdbx_seq_one_letter_code
_entity_poly.pdbx_strand_id
1 'polypeptide(L)'
;MRWSVLGVVSLLQMDPKVGDLSGNSLRIQGLLEQARSAGGQVAVSTELAICGYPPRDLLLESDFVTSAMEAALTLPTALPALIGTPLPPDEPRQRPANGVVRVGSSSGTITGHAEGHVVGKKQLLPTYDVFDEARYFEPSNRTGLARSCGGLTLGVTICEDAWQSAGKTPSSYQQDPIEHIAEWGRQGVEIHATVNLS
;
A
#
# COMPACT_ATOMS: atom_id res chain seq x y z
N MET A 1 -29.83 -18.74 7.76
CA MET A 1 -28.41 -18.34 7.98
C MET A 1 -28.35 -16.83 7.96
N ARG A 2 -27.98 -16.16 9.04
CA ARG A 2 -27.74 -14.72 9.05
C ARG A 2 -26.29 -14.50 8.65
N TRP A 3 -26.05 -13.87 7.51
CA TRP A 3 -24.71 -13.39 7.15
C TRP A 3 -24.41 -12.18 8.05
N SER A 4 -23.40 -12.27 8.89
CA SER A 4 -22.86 -11.11 9.59
C SER A 4 -21.79 -10.47 8.69
N VAL A 5 -21.94 -9.19 8.36
CA VAL A 5 -20.89 -8.42 7.70
C VAL A 5 -19.76 -8.23 8.72
N LEU A 6 -18.60 -8.83 8.46
CA LEU A 6 -17.44 -8.71 9.35
C LEU A 6 -16.80 -7.32 9.29
N GLY A 7 -16.95 -6.62 8.17
CA GLY A 7 -16.45 -5.27 7.98
C GLY A 7 -16.62 -4.78 6.55
N VAL A 8 -16.44 -3.48 6.34
CA VAL A 8 -16.54 -2.82 5.04
C VAL A 8 -15.19 -2.22 4.67
N VAL A 9 -14.55 -2.79 3.63
CA VAL A 9 -13.33 -2.25 3.01
C VAL A 9 -13.74 -1.44 1.78
N SER A 10 -13.36 -0.17 1.72
CA SER A 10 -13.62 0.72 0.60
C SER A 10 -12.41 0.79 -0.32
N LEU A 11 -12.56 0.43 -1.59
CA LEU A 11 -11.50 0.57 -2.59
C LEU A 11 -11.59 1.95 -3.23
N LEU A 12 -10.50 2.73 -3.13
CA LEU A 12 -10.40 4.06 -3.72
C LEU A 12 -9.90 3.94 -5.15
N GLN A 13 -10.83 3.69 -6.08
CA GLN A 13 -10.50 3.60 -7.49
C GLN A 13 -10.23 4.99 -8.05
N MET A 14 -9.02 5.22 -8.56
CA MET A 14 -8.60 6.49 -9.12
C MET A 14 -7.59 6.32 -10.25
N ASP A 15 -7.45 7.35 -11.06
CA ASP A 15 -6.41 7.51 -12.08
C ASP A 15 -5.47 8.65 -11.62
N PRO A 16 -4.39 8.34 -10.89
CA PRO A 16 -3.49 9.36 -10.36
C PRO A 16 -2.59 9.92 -11.45
N LYS A 17 -2.42 11.24 -11.46
CA LYS A 17 -1.52 11.91 -12.40
C LYS A 17 -0.07 11.81 -11.91
N VAL A 18 0.82 11.32 -12.77
CA VAL A 18 2.24 11.18 -12.45
C VAL A 18 2.87 12.53 -12.07
N GLY A 19 3.53 12.56 -10.90
CA GLY A 19 4.22 13.73 -10.36
C GLY A 19 3.33 14.76 -9.67
N ASP A 20 2.01 14.67 -9.76
CA ASP A 20 1.08 15.62 -9.14
C ASP A 20 0.70 15.22 -7.71
N LEU A 21 1.67 15.35 -6.79
CA LEU A 21 1.47 14.95 -5.40
C LEU A 21 0.27 15.66 -4.76
N SER A 22 0.13 16.98 -4.99
CA SER A 22 -0.94 17.79 -4.40
C SER A 22 -2.30 17.43 -4.97
N GLY A 23 -2.42 17.33 -6.31
CA GLY A 23 -3.69 17.00 -6.97
C GLY A 23 -4.15 15.58 -6.63
N ASN A 24 -3.23 14.60 -6.58
CA ASN A 24 -3.56 13.24 -6.18
C ASN A 24 -3.99 13.17 -4.71
N SER A 25 -3.31 13.89 -3.80
CA SER A 25 -3.69 13.96 -2.39
C SER A 25 -5.10 14.53 -2.20
N LEU A 26 -5.47 15.59 -2.92
CA LEU A 26 -6.82 16.16 -2.89
C LEU A 26 -7.88 15.17 -3.39
N ARG A 27 -7.58 14.41 -4.44
CA ARG A 27 -8.49 13.37 -4.96
C ARG A 27 -8.69 12.25 -3.94
N ILE A 28 -7.57 11.77 -3.34
CA ILE A 28 -7.62 10.75 -2.29
C ILE A 28 -8.47 11.23 -1.12
N GLN A 29 -8.27 12.48 -0.67
CA GLN A 29 -9.07 13.07 0.41
C GLN A 29 -10.56 13.05 0.10
N GLY A 30 -10.96 13.43 -1.11
CA GLY A 30 -12.36 13.39 -1.56
C GLY A 30 -12.94 11.99 -1.55
N LEU A 31 -12.16 10.98 -2.00
CA LEU A 31 -12.57 9.58 -2.00
C LEU A 31 -12.66 9.00 -0.57
N LEU A 32 -11.74 9.39 0.32
CA LEU A 32 -11.78 8.99 1.75
C LEU A 32 -13.05 9.49 2.44
N GLU A 33 -13.48 10.74 2.15
CA GLU A 33 -14.71 11.27 2.71
C GLU A 33 -15.95 10.56 2.15
N GLN A 34 -15.96 10.22 0.85
CA GLN A 34 -17.04 9.43 0.25
C GLN A 34 -17.09 8.03 0.89
N ALA A 35 -15.95 7.35 1.04
CA ALA A 35 -15.86 6.04 1.67
C ALA A 35 -16.37 6.07 3.12
N ARG A 36 -15.99 7.10 3.89
CA ARG A 36 -16.45 7.32 5.25
C ARG A 36 -17.97 7.51 5.28
N SER A 37 -18.51 8.34 4.41
CA SER A 37 -19.95 8.64 4.32
C SER A 37 -20.76 7.42 3.90
N ALA A 38 -20.17 6.50 3.12
CA ALA A 38 -20.76 5.23 2.73
C ALA A 38 -20.66 4.12 3.81
N GLY A 39 -20.11 4.43 4.99
CA GLY A 39 -19.98 3.48 6.08
C GLY A 39 -18.76 2.56 5.99
N GLY A 40 -17.74 2.93 5.21
CA GLY A 40 -16.46 2.23 5.17
C GLY A 40 -15.78 2.23 6.55
N GLN A 41 -15.14 1.13 6.91
CA GLN A 41 -14.36 0.99 8.14
C GLN A 41 -12.87 1.18 7.89
N VAL A 42 -12.43 0.87 6.68
CA VAL A 42 -11.08 1.10 6.18
C VAL A 42 -11.12 1.38 4.69
N ALA A 43 -10.22 2.21 4.21
CA ALA A 43 -10.05 2.47 2.78
C ALA A 43 -8.69 1.96 2.28
N VAL A 44 -8.63 1.59 1.00
CA VAL A 44 -7.41 1.12 0.34
C VAL A 44 -7.28 1.84 -1.00
N SER A 45 -6.16 2.51 -1.24
CA SER A 45 -5.89 3.19 -2.51
C SER A 45 -5.31 2.23 -3.56
N THR A 46 -5.12 2.75 -4.77
CA THR A 46 -4.30 2.10 -5.81
C THR A 46 -2.82 2.14 -5.44
N GLU A 47 -2.02 1.31 -6.13
CA GLU A 47 -0.55 1.35 -6.10
C GLU A 47 -0.04 2.75 -6.45
N LEU A 48 0.96 3.25 -5.70
CA LEU A 48 1.58 4.56 -5.90
C LEU A 48 0.59 5.73 -6.09
N ALA A 49 -0.56 5.65 -5.42
CA ALA A 49 -1.68 6.60 -5.58
C ALA A 49 -1.27 8.07 -5.38
N ILE A 50 -0.28 8.33 -4.54
CA ILE A 50 0.21 9.69 -4.26
C ILE A 50 0.98 10.28 -5.44
N CYS A 51 1.86 9.50 -6.06
CA CYS A 51 2.75 10.03 -7.10
C CYS A 51 2.34 9.64 -8.52
N GLY A 52 1.38 8.73 -8.68
CA GLY A 52 0.98 8.16 -9.97
C GLY A 52 1.95 7.09 -10.47
N TYR A 53 1.48 6.22 -11.37
CA TYR A 53 2.25 5.13 -11.94
C TYR A 53 2.33 5.25 -13.47
N PRO A 54 3.51 5.03 -14.10
CA PRO A 54 4.83 4.79 -13.50
C PRO A 54 5.58 6.11 -13.25
N PRO A 55 6.11 6.35 -12.06
CA PRO A 55 6.83 7.60 -11.74
C PRO A 55 8.24 7.70 -12.35
N ARG A 56 8.84 6.57 -12.74
CA ARG A 56 10.15 6.49 -13.44
C ARG A 56 11.24 7.34 -12.78
N ASP A 57 11.91 8.21 -13.55
CA ASP A 57 13.08 8.99 -13.11
C ASP A 57 12.79 9.97 -11.95
N LEU A 58 11.51 10.27 -11.67
CA LEU A 58 11.16 11.04 -10.47
C LEU A 58 11.61 10.33 -9.18
N LEU A 59 11.73 9.00 -9.21
CA LEU A 59 12.19 8.22 -8.05
C LEU A 59 13.69 8.33 -7.78
N LEU A 60 14.47 8.91 -8.71
CA LEU A 60 15.88 9.19 -8.52
C LEU A 60 16.10 10.46 -7.67
N GLU A 61 15.07 11.27 -7.53
CA GLU A 61 15.07 12.51 -6.74
C GLU A 61 14.61 12.19 -5.30
N SER A 62 15.55 12.20 -4.36
CA SER A 62 15.26 11.86 -2.94
C SER A 62 14.20 12.76 -2.33
N ASP A 63 14.20 14.06 -2.70
CA ASP A 63 13.22 15.03 -2.21
C ASP A 63 11.81 14.73 -2.72
N PHE A 64 11.68 14.22 -3.95
CA PHE A 64 10.40 13.78 -4.49
C PHE A 64 9.85 12.59 -3.71
N VAL A 65 10.68 11.59 -3.46
CA VAL A 65 10.29 10.38 -2.69
C VAL A 65 9.87 10.75 -1.28
N THR A 66 10.64 11.59 -0.61
CA THR A 66 10.34 12.09 0.73
C THR A 66 9.03 12.89 0.75
N SER A 67 8.85 13.81 -0.19
CA SER A 67 7.62 14.61 -0.31
C SER A 67 6.39 13.76 -0.60
N ALA A 68 6.53 12.71 -1.40
CA ALA A 68 5.42 11.78 -1.68
C ALA A 68 4.99 11.02 -0.42
N MET A 69 5.95 10.52 0.36
CA MET A 69 5.66 9.86 1.63
C MET A 69 5.03 10.83 2.65
N GLU A 70 5.55 12.05 2.78
CA GLU A 70 4.99 13.09 3.66
C GLU A 70 3.57 13.46 3.24
N ALA A 71 3.31 13.60 1.94
CA ALA A 71 1.96 13.85 1.41
C ALA A 71 0.97 12.74 1.77
N ALA A 72 1.41 11.47 1.73
CA ALA A 72 0.59 10.36 2.21
C ALA A 72 0.30 10.46 3.70
N LEU A 73 1.33 10.65 4.53
CA LEU A 73 1.23 10.65 5.99
C LEU A 73 0.42 11.83 6.54
N THR A 74 0.38 12.93 5.82
CA THR A 74 -0.35 14.16 6.21
C THR A 74 -1.78 14.24 5.67
N LEU A 75 -2.27 13.19 4.99
CA LEU A 75 -3.66 13.14 4.51
C LEU A 75 -4.64 13.32 5.69
N PRO A 76 -5.48 14.36 5.65
CA PRO A 76 -6.45 14.61 6.71
C PRO A 76 -7.62 13.62 6.58
N THR A 77 -7.61 12.57 7.39
CA THR A 77 -8.68 11.58 7.39
C THR A 77 -8.96 11.02 8.79
N ALA A 78 -10.25 10.88 9.10
CA ALA A 78 -10.72 10.13 10.26
C ALA A 78 -10.92 8.63 9.94
N LEU A 79 -11.04 8.27 8.66
CA LEU A 79 -11.15 6.90 8.22
C LEU A 79 -9.75 6.27 8.13
N PRO A 80 -9.46 5.17 8.82
CA PRO A 80 -8.23 4.43 8.62
C PRO A 80 -8.05 4.06 7.15
N ALA A 81 -6.87 4.30 6.58
CA ALA A 81 -6.63 3.98 5.19
C ALA A 81 -5.22 3.45 4.94
N LEU A 82 -5.09 2.63 3.90
CA LEU A 82 -3.85 2.11 3.36
C LEU A 82 -3.58 2.84 2.04
N ILE A 83 -2.48 3.59 2.00
CA ILE A 83 -2.15 4.48 0.88
C ILE A 83 -0.86 4.04 0.23
N GLY A 84 -0.92 3.77 -1.08
CA GLY A 84 0.24 3.44 -1.91
C GLY A 84 1.10 4.67 -2.19
N THR A 85 2.39 4.60 -1.86
CA THR A 85 3.36 5.68 -2.04
C THR A 85 4.79 5.14 -2.14
N PRO A 86 5.71 5.81 -2.85
CA PRO A 86 7.11 5.47 -2.73
C PRO A 86 7.61 5.79 -1.32
N LEU A 87 8.51 4.97 -0.82
CA LEU A 87 9.14 5.10 0.49
C LEU A 87 10.63 5.37 0.33
N PRO A 88 11.21 6.27 1.12
CA PRO A 88 12.65 6.46 1.16
C PRO A 88 13.39 5.14 1.43
N PRO A 89 14.64 4.99 0.97
CA PRO A 89 15.44 3.81 1.25
C PRO A 89 15.69 3.64 2.75
N ASP A 90 15.76 2.38 3.20
CA ASP A 90 16.07 2.06 4.60
C ASP A 90 17.55 2.32 4.93
N GLU A 91 18.42 2.20 3.93
CA GLU A 91 19.86 2.41 4.08
C GLU A 91 20.43 3.32 2.99
N PRO A 92 21.52 4.07 3.26
CA PRO A 92 22.21 4.86 2.25
C PRO A 92 22.60 4.02 1.03
N ARG A 93 22.39 4.56 -0.18
CA ARG A 93 22.68 3.93 -1.48
C ARG A 93 21.69 2.85 -1.95
N GLN A 94 20.69 2.49 -1.17
CA GLN A 94 19.57 1.70 -1.66
C GLN A 94 18.62 2.55 -2.50
N ARG A 95 17.83 1.89 -3.34
CA ARG A 95 16.72 2.52 -4.07
C ARG A 95 15.53 2.72 -3.13
N PRO A 96 14.61 3.64 -3.44
CA PRO A 96 13.34 3.71 -2.73
C PRO A 96 12.56 2.39 -2.84
N ALA A 97 11.61 2.17 -1.96
CA ALA A 97 10.69 1.05 -2.06
C ALA A 97 9.30 1.51 -2.55
N ASN A 98 8.63 0.65 -3.32
CA ASN A 98 7.20 0.79 -3.58
C ASN A 98 6.45 0.26 -2.35
N GLY A 99 5.68 1.09 -1.68
CA GLY A 99 5.15 0.72 -0.39
C GLY A 99 3.76 1.23 -0.07
N VAL A 100 3.30 0.80 1.09
CA VAL A 100 1.99 1.14 1.65
C VAL A 100 2.18 1.70 3.04
N VAL A 101 1.61 2.88 3.27
CA VAL A 101 1.52 3.48 4.59
C VAL A 101 0.09 3.44 5.11
N ARG A 102 -0.05 3.33 6.42
CA ARG A 102 -1.32 3.47 7.12
C ARG A 102 -1.49 4.92 7.57
N VAL A 103 -2.65 5.49 7.29
CA VAL A 103 -3.05 6.84 7.72
C VAL A 103 -4.41 6.80 8.41
N GLY A 104 -4.77 7.88 9.09
CA GLY A 104 -6.00 7.93 9.89
C GLY A 104 -5.93 7.05 11.13
N SER A 105 -6.69 7.40 12.16
CA SER A 105 -6.61 6.72 13.45
C SER A 105 -7.96 6.21 13.89
N SER A 106 -8.03 4.97 14.34
CA SER A 106 -9.10 4.49 15.20
C SER A 106 -8.81 4.71 16.70
N SER A 107 -7.61 5.11 17.11
CA SER A 107 -7.27 5.68 18.43
C SER A 107 -5.78 6.02 18.53
N GLY A 108 -5.48 7.25 18.86
CA GLY A 108 -4.17 7.70 19.27
C GLY A 108 -3.43 8.53 18.22
N THR A 109 -2.91 9.65 18.67
CA THR A 109 -1.95 10.47 17.93
C THR A 109 -0.79 9.60 17.52
N ILE A 110 -0.57 9.40 16.22
CA ILE A 110 0.63 8.76 15.73
C ILE A 110 1.76 9.78 15.91
N THR A 111 2.31 9.80 17.12
CA THR A 111 3.55 10.51 17.44
C THR A 111 4.67 9.51 17.32
N GLY A 112 5.37 9.51 16.20
CA GLY A 112 6.52 8.63 16.02
C GLY A 112 6.99 8.59 14.57
N HIS A 113 8.24 8.24 14.41
CA HIS A 113 8.93 8.16 13.12
C HIS A 113 8.14 7.37 12.07
N ALA A 114 8.35 7.69 10.80
CA ALA A 114 7.70 7.13 9.63
C ALA A 114 7.59 5.59 9.60
N GLU A 115 8.49 4.89 10.25
CA GLU A 115 8.54 3.42 10.34
C GLU A 115 7.28 2.80 10.95
N GLY A 116 6.63 3.46 11.92
CA GLY A 116 5.39 2.97 12.54
C GLY A 116 4.17 2.98 11.62
N HIS A 117 4.26 3.69 10.51
CA HIS A 117 3.19 3.82 9.51
C HIS A 117 3.34 2.87 8.33
N VAL A 118 4.54 2.40 8.04
CA VAL A 118 4.78 1.48 6.91
C VAL A 118 4.17 0.13 7.23
N VAL A 119 3.22 -0.27 6.40
CA VAL A 119 2.51 -1.55 6.51
C VAL A 119 3.17 -2.64 5.71
N GLY A 120 3.63 -2.31 4.51
CA GLY A 120 4.24 -3.27 3.61
C GLY A 120 5.03 -2.58 2.50
N LYS A 121 5.92 -3.34 1.88
CA LYS A 121 6.71 -2.94 0.71
C LYS A 121 6.61 -4.03 -0.34
N LYS A 122 6.54 -3.66 -1.62
CA LYS A 122 6.44 -4.58 -2.75
C LYS A 122 7.65 -5.50 -2.79
N GLN A 123 7.40 -6.79 -3.02
CA GLN A 123 8.43 -7.82 -3.09
C GLN A 123 8.75 -8.22 -4.53
N LEU A 124 7.71 -8.32 -5.36
CA LEU A 124 7.84 -8.78 -6.74
C LEU A 124 7.83 -7.58 -7.68
N LEU A 125 8.99 -7.29 -8.26
CA LEU A 125 9.19 -6.13 -9.14
C LEU A 125 9.18 -6.58 -10.60
N PRO A 126 8.10 -6.35 -11.35
CA PRO A 126 8.04 -6.72 -12.76
C PRO A 126 9.08 -5.95 -13.59
N THR A 127 9.78 -6.69 -14.46
CA THR A 127 10.82 -6.16 -15.37
C THR A 127 10.60 -6.68 -16.78
N TYR A 128 9.35 -6.83 -17.18
CA TYR A 128 8.94 -7.35 -18.46
C TYR A 128 7.93 -6.43 -19.12
N ASP A 129 7.79 -6.52 -20.45
CA ASP A 129 6.93 -5.68 -21.27
C ASP A 129 7.22 -4.19 -21.04
N VAL A 130 6.27 -3.43 -20.57
CA VAL A 130 6.39 -1.98 -20.29
C VAL A 130 6.91 -1.68 -18.89
N PHE A 131 7.06 -2.72 -18.05
CA PHE A 131 7.48 -2.60 -16.68
C PHE A 131 9.00 -2.65 -16.54
N ASP A 132 9.56 -1.77 -15.73
CA ASP A 132 10.99 -1.72 -15.39
C ASP A 132 11.18 -1.35 -13.92
N GLU A 133 10.42 -2.01 -13.04
CA GLU A 133 10.38 -1.60 -11.63
C GLU A 133 11.68 -1.88 -10.87
N ALA A 134 12.38 -2.97 -11.17
CA ALA A 134 13.64 -3.29 -10.50
C ALA A 134 14.76 -2.27 -10.81
N ARG A 135 14.61 -1.41 -11.81
CA ARG A 135 15.50 -0.29 -12.05
C ARG A 135 15.38 0.80 -10.99
N TYR A 136 14.17 1.02 -10.50
CA TYR A 136 13.83 2.17 -9.67
C TYR A 136 13.57 1.82 -8.22
N PHE A 137 13.10 0.60 -7.93
CA PHE A 137 12.72 0.18 -6.60
C PHE A 137 13.63 -0.92 -6.05
N GLU A 138 13.76 -0.96 -4.73
CA GLU A 138 14.34 -2.06 -3.99
C GLU A 138 13.26 -3.07 -3.60
N PRO A 139 13.44 -4.39 -3.89
CA PRO A 139 12.46 -5.39 -3.49
C PRO A 139 12.51 -5.60 -1.98
N SER A 140 11.35 -5.81 -1.37
CA SER A 140 11.26 -6.18 0.04
C SER A 140 11.35 -7.70 0.22
N ASN A 141 11.66 -8.13 1.43
CA ASN A 141 11.52 -9.52 1.87
C ASN A 141 10.41 -9.69 2.93
N ARG A 142 9.59 -8.65 3.15
CA ARG A 142 8.55 -8.63 4.20
C ARG A 142 7.19 -8.35 3.59
N THR A 143 6.28 -9.30 3.76
CA THR A 143 4.88 -9.16 3.37
C THR A 143 4.16 -8.17 4.29
N GLY A 144 3.22 -7.42 3.75
CA GLY A 144 2.47 -6.41 4.49
C GLY A 144 1.37 -7.01 5.37
N LEU A 145 1.24 -6.49 6.60
CA LEU A 145 0.16 -6.84 7.52
C LEU A 145 -0.33 -5.60 8.26
N ALA A 146 -1.55 -5.16 7.97
CA ALA A 146 -2.22 -4.06 8.66
C ALA A 146 -3.07 -4.60 9.82
N ARG A 147 -2.55 -4.53 11.05
CA ARG A 147 -3.28 -4.96 12.25
C ARG A 147 -4.19 -3.85 12.76
N SER A 148 -5.39 -4.24 13.23
CA SER A 148 -6.38 -3.32 13.82
C SER A 148 -6.67 -2.07 12.98
N CYS A 149 -6.67 -2.21 11.66
CA CYS A 149 -7.00 -1.14 10.73
C CYS A 149 -8.53 -1.08 10.57
N GLY A 150 -9.18 -0.06 11.15
CA GLY A 150 -10.65 -0.01 11.21
C GLY A 150 -11.28 -1.21 11.93
N GLY A 151 -10.58 -1.81 12.90
CA GLY A 151 -11.02 -3.04 13.56
C GLY A 151 -10.70 -4.33 12.80
N LEU A 152 -10.14 -4.24 11.60
CA LEU A 152 -9.79 -5.38 10.76
C LEU A 152 -8.28 -5.64 10.76
N THR A 153 -7.89 -6.90 10.60
CA THR A 153 -6.51 -7.28 10.26
C THR A 153 -6.47 -7.67 8.79
N LEU A 154 -5.67 -6.97 8.01
CA LEU A 154 -5.58 -7.13 6.56
C LEU A 154 -4.20 -7.61 6.15
N GLY A 155 -4.13 -8.67 5.36
CA GLY A 155 -2.94 -8.99 4.57
C GLY A 155 -2.83 -7.97 3.43
N VAL A 156 -1.63 -7.47 3.15
CA VAL A 156 -1.41 -6.41 2.16
C VAL A 156 -0.39 -6.86 1.13
N THR A 157 -0.78 -6.79 -0.12
CA THR A 157 0.06 -7.04 -1.29
C THR A 157 0.02 -5.84 -2.23
N ILE A 158 0.99 -5.74 -3.13
CA ILE A 158 1.07 -4.65 -4.10
C ILE A 158 1.24 -5.26 -5.50
N CYS A 159 0.24 -5.10 -6.36
CA CYS A 159 0.21 -5.49 -7.76
C CYS A 159 0.70 -6.93 -7.99
N GLU A 160 1.91 -7.10 -8.53
CA GLU A 160 2.54 -8.39 -8.86
C GLU A 160 2.61 -9.36 -7.67
N ASP A 161 2.70 -8.84 -6.44
CA ASP A 161 2.76 -9.65 -5.22
C ASP A 161 1.59 -10.63 -5.07
N ALA A 162 0.43 -10.31 -5.65
CA ALA A 162 -0.75 -11.15 -5.59
C ALA A 162 -0.80 -12.24 -6.67
N TRP A 163 0.16 -12.27 -7.61
CA TRP A 163 0.02 -13.04 -8.85
C TRP A 163 0.88 -14.30 -8.90
N GLN A 164 1.91 -14.42 -8.07
CA GLN A 164 2.82 -15.56 -8.06
C GLN A 164 2.09 -16.88 -7.80
N SER A 165 1.34 -16.97 -6.71
CA SER A 165 0.54 -18.17 -6.37
C SER A 165 -0.47 -18.55 -7.44
N ALA A 166 -0.95 -17.56 -8.22
CA ALA A 166 -1.87 -17.79 -9.31
C ALA A 166 -1.18 -18.30 -10.60
N GLY A 167 0.17 -18.39 -10.62
CA GLY A 167 0.94 -18.77 -11.80
C GLY A 167 0.82 -17.77 -12.95
N LYS A 168 0.58 -16.50 -12.64
CA LYS A 168 0.35 -15.43 -13.61
C LYS A 168 1.59 -14.59 -13.91
N THR A 169 2.67 -14.78 -13.16
CA THR A 169 3.92 -14.05 -13.37
C THR A 169 4.75 -14.73 -14.46
N PRO A 170 5.35 -13.96 -15.39
CA PRO A 170 6.27 -14.51 -16.40
C PRO A 170 7.59 -14.99 -15.82
N SER A 171 7.99 -14.45 -14.67
CA SER A 171 9.22 -14.77 -13.97
C SER A 171 8.94 -15.70 -12.79
N SER A 172 9.83 -16.67 -12.54
CA SER A 172 9.74 -17.43 -11.31
C SER A 172 10.45 -16.65 -10.19
N TYR A 173 9.65 -16.01 -9.35
CA TYR A 173 10.15 -15.39 -8.14
C TYR A 173 10.39 -16.45 -7.05
N GLN A 174 11.37 -16.20 -6.17
CA GLN A 174 11.64 -17.10 -5.04
C GLN A 174 10.67 -16.90 -3.87
N GLN A 175 9.99 -15.76 -3.84
CA GLN A 175 9.06 -15.37 -2.78
C GLN A 175 7.63 -15.46 -3.29
N ASP A 176 6.72 -15.79 -2.38
CA ASP A 176 5.28 -15.78 -2.64
C ASP A 176 4.58 -15.03 -1.48
N PRO A 177 4.29 -13.73 -1.67
CA PRO A 177 3.66 -12.92 -0.63
C PRO A 177 2.28 -13.43 -0.19
N ILE A 178 1.51 -14.03 -1.07
CA ILE A 178 0.20 -14.62 -0.72
C ILE A 178 0.38 -15.83 0.18
N GLU A 179 1.37 -16.68 -0.12
CA GLU A 179 1.67 -17.86 0.71
C GLU A 179 2.16 -17.45 2.10
N HIS A 180 2.92 -16.36 2.22
CA HIS A 180 3.29 -15.80 3.52
C HIS A 180 2.07 -15.38 4.34
N ILE A 181 1.08 -14.74 3.71
CA ILE A 181 -0.18 -14.36 4.39
C ILE A 181 -0.95 -15.61 4.82
N ALA A 182 -1.02 -16.62 3.96
CA ALA A 182 -1.66 -17.88 4.28
C ALA A 182 -0.97 -18.62 5.44
N GLU A 183 0.37 -18.57 5.50
CA GLU A 183 1.14 -19.15 6.60
C GLU A 183 0.85 -18.46 7.93
N TRP A 184 0.72 -17.15 7.96
CA TRP A 184 0.29 -16.45 9.18
C TRP A 184 -1.06 -16.92 9.67
N GLY A 185 -2.02 -17.16 8.75
CA GLY A 185 -3.32 -17.73 9.09
C GLY A 185 -3.19 -19.13 9.70
N ARG A 186 -2.34 -19.99 9.14
CA ARG A 186 -2.04 -21.32 9.70
C ARG A 186 -1.39 -21.25 11.10
N GLN A 187 -0.61 -20.21 11.35
CA GLN A 187 0.00 -19.93 12.66
C GLN A 187 -0.95 -19.27 13.66
N GLY A 188 -2.22 -19.08 13.31
CA GLY A 188 -3.25 -18.54 14.20
C GLY A 188 -3.35 -17.02 14.19
N VAL A 189 -2.75 -16.32 13.24
CA VAL A 189 -3.01 -14.90 13.03
C VAL A 189 -4.38 -14.75 12.38
N GLU A 190 -5.29 -14.06 13.04
CA GLU A 190 -6.60 -13.73 12.46
C GLU A 190 -6.40 -12.73 11.31
N ILE A 191 -6.77 -13.12 10.10
CA ILE A 191 -6.72 -12.28 8.91
C ILE A 191 -8.14 -12.22 8.33
N HIS A 192 -8.72 -11.03 8.33
CA HIS A 192 -10.09 -10.80 7.88
C HIS A 192 -10.21 -10.76 6.36
N ALA A 193 -9.21 -10.19 5.69
CA ALA A 193 -9.13 -10.12 4.23
C ALA A 193 -7.69 -9.89 3.78
N THR A 194 -7.43 -10.19 2.51
CA THR A 194 -6.22 -9.74 1.79
C THR A 194 -6.63 -8.66 0.81
N VAL A 195 -5.89 -7.56 0.79
CA VAL A 195 -6.09 -6.43 -0.13
C VAL A 195 -4.86 -6.28 -1.01
N ASN A 196 -5.10 -6.00 -2.29
CA ASN A 196 -4.05 -5.76 -3.26
C ASN A 196 -4.17 -4.35 -3.83
N LEU A 197 -3.11 -3.57 -3.71
CA LEU A 197 -3.02 -2.25 -4.32
C LEU A 197 -2.48 -2.42 -5.75
N SER A 198 -3.31 -2.03 -6.75
CA SER A 198 -2.96 -2.20 -8.16
C SER A 198 -3.52 -1.04 -8.98
#